data_f80ca8b96e3f9ddaf4ea09d5d851ae58
#
_entry.id   f80ca8b96e3f9ddaf4ea09d5d851ae58
#
_cell.length_a   1.000
_cell.length_b   1.000
_cell.length_c   1.000
_cell.angle_alpha   90.00
_cell.angle_beta   90.00
_cell.angle_gamma   90.00
#
_symmetry.space_group_name_H-M   'P 1'
#
loop_
_entity.id
_entity.type
_entity.pdbx_description
1 polymer ?
#
loop_
_entity_poly.entity_id
_entity_poly.type
_entity_poly.pdbx_seq_one_letter_code
_entity_poly.pdbx_strand_id
1 'polypeptide(L)'
;IRALYWSLLDSSPKYGRILQWKKNIYPNENDWNNYIINDEMYLILEDINVIGAVAVTNAQSKEYRKIHWKVKADDLEVAVVHLLMILPEYQGGGAATATLDEIIKLAAGKKKRAVRLDAIGTNVPAQKLYEKYGFVNCGTAQEYYESTGETEFVFYEYALAE
;
A
#
# COMPACT_ATOMS: atom_id res chain seq x y z
N ILE A 1 13.29 -5.55 -6.87
CA ILE A 1 12.44 -5.04 -5.78
C ILE A 1 13.29 -4.39 -4.69
N ARG A 2 14.18 -5.12 -4.02
CA ARG A 2 15.02 -4.59 -2.93
C ARG A 2 15.71 -3.27 -3.27
N ALA A 3 16.33 -3.19 -4.44
CA ALA A 3 17.01 -1.99 -4.88
C ALA A 3 16.09 -0.76 -4.98
N LEU A 4 14.83 -0.93 -5.41
CA LEU A 4 13.83 0.14 -5.47
C LEU A 4 13.52 0.69 -4.07
N TYR A 5 13.17 -0.18 -3.12
CA TYR A 5 12.83 0.25 -1.76
C TYR A 5 14.02 0.89 -1.04
N TRP A 6 15.22 0.34 -1.22
CA TRP A 6 16.42 0.91 -0.63
C TRP A 6 16.82 2.24 -1.27
N SER A 7 16.65 2.39 -2.58
CA SER A 7 16.85 3.68 -3.26
C SER A 7 15.92 4.76 -2.70
N LEU A 8 14.65 4.43 -2.45
CA LEU A 8 13.72 5.35 -1.81
C LEU A 8 14.23 5.78 -0.42
N LEU A 9 14.62 4.83 0.42
CA LEU A 9 15.09 5.12 1.78
C LEU A 9 16.41 5.91 1.79
N ASP A 10 17.29 5.65 0.82
CA ASP A 10 18.57 6.35 0.68
C ASP A 10 18.41 7.77 0.13
N SER A 11 17.36 8.02 -0.63
CA SER A 11 17.16 9.33 -1.29
C SER A 11 16.92 10.46 -0.29
N SER A 12 16.34 10.18 0.87
CA SER A 12 16.17 11.18 1.93
C SER A 12 15.82 10.52 3.28
N PRO A 13 16.39 11.00 4.41
CA PRO A 13 16.02 10.57 5.75
C PRO A 13 14.54 10.78 6.08
N LYS A 14 13.82 11.63 5.36
CA LYS A 14 12.38 11.85 5.56
C LYS A 14 11.59 10.57 5.34
N TYR A 15 11.95 9.72 4.35
CA TYR A 15 11.22 8.50 4.05
C TYR A 15 11.30 7.49 5.20
N GLY A 16 12.46 7.31 5.81
CA GLY A 16 12.57 6.49 7.01
C GLY A 16 11.68 6.97 8.16
N ARG A 17 11.49 8.30 8.31
CA ARG A 17 10.62 8.86 9.35
C ARG A 17 9.13 8.72 9.04
N ILE A 18 8.71 9.05 7.81
CA ILE A 18 7.27 9.05 7.47
C ILE A 18 6.72 7.66 7.20
N LEU A 19 7.55 6.73 6.68
CA LEU A 19 7.17 5.35 6.39
C LEU A 19 7.48 4.41 7.56
N GLN A 20 8.39 4.81 8.46
CA GLN A 20 9.00 3.98 9.50
C GLN A 20 9.66 2.69 8.97
N TRP A 21 9.97 2.68 7.67
CA TRP A 21 10.68 1.58 7.04
C TRP A 21 12.17 1.63 7.37
N LYS A 22 12.73 0.44 7.59
CA LYS A 22 14.16 0.27 7.91
C LYS A 22 14.72 -0.90 7.11
N LYS A 23 15.83 -0.66 6.40
CA LYS A 23 16.53 -1.69 5.63
C LYS A 23 16.77 -2.95 6.48
N ASN A 24 16.52 -4.12 5.87
CA ASN A 24 16.65 -5.46 6.47
C ASN A 24 15.71 -5.75 7.66
N ILE A 25 14.81 -4.83 8.02
CA ILE A 25 13.82 -5.03 9.08
C ILE A 25 12.42 -5.08 8.46
N TYR A 26 11.96 -3.98 7.86
CA TYR A 26 10.68 -3.92 7.15
C TYR A 26 10.70 -2.79 6.10
N PRO A 27 10.26 -3.06 4.86
CA PRO A 27 10.10 -4.39 4.31
C PRO A 27 11.44 -5.10 4.13
N ASN A 28 11.47 -6.43 4.25
CA ASN A 28 12.65 -7.27 4.10
C ASN A 28 12.48 -8.31 2.98
N GLU A 29 13.49 -9.14 2.75
CA GLU A 29 13.46 -10.13 1.66
C GLU A 29 12.31 -11.14 1.77
N ASN A 30 11.93 -11.55 2.98
CA ASN A 30 10.83 -12.48 3.17
C ASN A 30 9.49 -11.85 2.80
N ASP A 31 9.30 -10.56 3.11
CA ASP A 31 8.08 -9.83 2.75
C ASP A 31 7.93 -9.78 1.22
N TRP A 32 8.99 -9.37 0.49
CA TRP A 32 8.94 -9.30 -0.98
C TRP A 32 8.80 -10.68 -1.62
N ASN A 33 9.56 -11.67 -1.14
CA ASN A 33 9.54 -13.01 -1.71
C ASN A 33 8.16 -13.65 -1.59
N ASN A 34 7.46 -13.46 -0.48
CA ASN A 34 6.10 -13.94 -0.31
C ASN A 34 5.16 -13.36 -1.38
N TYR A 35 5.22 -12.05 -1.63
CA TYR A 35 4.40 -11.41 -2.67
C TYR A 35 4.81 -11.85 -4.08
N ILE A 36 6.10 -12.04 -4.35
CA ILE A 36 6.60 -12.47 -5.67
C ILE A 36 6.17 -13.91 -5.96
N ILE A 37 6.32 -14.83 -5.01
CA ILE A 37 5.98 -16.25 -5.18
C ILE A 37 4.47 -16.43 -5.43
N ASN A 38 3.64 -15.55 -4.87
CA ASN A 38 2.19 -15.59 -5.01
C ASN A 38 1.66 -14.76 -6.20
N ASP A 39 2.53 -14.22 -7.06
CA ASP A 39 2.15 -13.32 -8.17
C ASP A 39 1.37 -12.09 -7.70
N GLU A 40 1.70 -11.56 -6.53
CA GLU A 40 1.05 -10.43 -5.89
C GLU A 40 1.89 -9.14 -5.94
N MET A 41 3.16 -9.21 -6.34
CA MET A 41 4.06 -8.07 -6.49
C MET A 41 4.06 -7.56 -7.92
N TYR A 42 3.78 -6.27 -8.09
CA TYR A 42 3.73 -5.59 -9.38
C TYR A 42 4.80 -4.50 -9.45
N LEU A 43 5.46 -4.40 -10.60
CA LEU A 43 6.32 -3.27 -10.94
C LEU A 43 5.49 -2.17 -11.59
N ILE A 44 5.76 -0.93 -11.24
CA ILE A 44 5.15 0.25 -11.82
C ILE A 44 6.11 0.78 -12.89
N LEU A 45 5.62 0.89 -14.11
CA LEU A 45 6.40 1.32 -15.26
C LEU A 45 5.92 2.66 -15.78
N GLU A 46 6.87 3.51 -16.17
CA GLU A 46 6.64 4.66 -17.04
C GLU A 46 7.48 4.43 -18.31
N ASP A 47 6.83 4.19 -19.42
CA ASP A 47 7.44 3.64 -20.64
C ASP A 47 8.20 2.32 -20.35
N ILE A 48 9.52 2.33 -20.47
CA ILE A 48 10.40 1.19 -20.19
C ILE A 48 11.07 1.25 -18.80
N ASN A 49 10.85 2.35 -18.07
CA ASN A 49 11.52 2.57 -16.80
C ASN A 49 10.69 2.01 -15.65
N VAL A 50 11.34 1.30 -14.74
CA VAL A 50 10.71 0.89 -13.48
C VAL A 50 10.76 2.07 -12.52
N ILE A 51 9.60 2.63 -12.20
CA ILE A 51 9.47 3.83 -11.37
C ILE A 51 8.94 3.55 -9.96
N GLY A 52 8.54 2.32 -9.69
CA GLY A 52 7.99 1.94 -8.40
C GLY A 52 7.60 0.48 -8.32
N ALA A 53 6.98 0.12 -7.20
CA ALA A 53 6.41 -1.20 -6.98
C ALA A 53 5.22 -1.13 -6.02
N VAL A 54 4.37 -2.16 -6.07
CA VAL A 54 3.21 -2.33 -5.20
C VAL A 54 2.87 -3.80 -5.05
N ALA A 55 2.43 -4.23 -3.87
CA ALA A 55 1.82 -5.54 -3.70
C ALA A 55 0.30 -5.41 -3.63
N VAL A 56 -0.43 -6.31 -4.32
CA VAL A 56 -1.89 -6.38 -4.32
C VAL A 56 -2.30 -7.82 -4.00
N THR A 57 -2.87 -8.00 -2.82
CA THR A 57 -3.19 -9.32 -2.24
C THR A 57 -4.68 -9.48 -1.99
N ASN A 58 -5.09 -10.64 -1.46
CA ASN A 58 -6.41 -10.86 -0.87
C ASN A 58 -6.31 -10.97 0.66
N ALA A 59 -5.09 -11.01 1.21
CA ALA A 59 -4.88 -11.28 2.63
C ALA A 59 -5.15 -10.03 3.48
N GLN A 60 -6.02 -10.17 4.45
CA GLN A 60 -6.30 -9.16 5.46
C GLN A 60 -5.66 -9.55 6.79
N SER A 61 -4.88 -8.65 7.38
CA SER A 61 -4.29 -8.86 8.69
C SER A 61 -5.35 -8.90 9.80
N LYS A 62 -4.92 -9.24 11.01
CA LYS A 62 -5.82 -9.25 12.19
C LYS A 62 -6.44 -7.87 12.44
N GLU A 63 -5.70 -6.82 12.13
CA GLU A 63 -6.07 -5.43 12.35
C GLU A 63 -7.17 -5.02 11.38
N TYR A 64 -7.08 -5.45 10.12
CA TYR A 64 -8.14 -5.26 9.13
C TYR A 64 -9.49 -5.84 9.59
N ARG A 65 -9.48 -6.94 10.34
CA ARG A 65 -10.70 -7.56 10.88
C ARG A 65 -11.36 -6.78 12.01
N LYS A 66 -10.64 -5.83 12.62
CA LYS A 66 -11.17 -4.93 13.67
C LYS A 66 -11.81 -3.67 13.10
N ILE A 67 -11.59 -3.38 11.83
CA ILE A 67 -12.06 -2.15 11.17
C ILE A 67 -13.51 -2.31 10.72
N HIS A 68 -14.31 -1.26 10.92
CA HIS A 68 -15.68 -1.19 10.45
C HIS A 68 -15.73 -0.77 8.98
N TRP A 69 -15.47 -1.71 8.09
CA TRP A 69 -15.51 -1.49 6.65
C TRP A 69 -16.92 -1.12 6.16
N LYS A 70 -17.01 -0.26 5.15
CA LYS A 70 -18.29 0.14 4.54
C LYS A 70 -18.87 -0.96 3.66
N VAL A 71 -18.00 -1.68 2.94
CA VAL A 71 -18.38 -2.83 2.11
C VAL A 71 -18.24 -4.10 2.93
N LYS A 72 -19.34 -4.84 3.11
CA LYS A 72 -19.30 -6.18 3.70
C LYS A 72 -18.79 -7.14 2.64
N ALA A 73 -17.60 -7.65 2.82
CA ALA A 73 -16.94 -8.54 1.87
C ALA A 73 -15.99 -9.49 2.59
N ASP A 74 -15.89 -10.71 2.08
CA ASP A 74 -14.94 -11.71 2.55
C ASP A 74 -13.54 -11.45 1.98
N ASP A 75 -12.52 -12.15 2.50
CA ASP A 75 -11.12 -11.96 2.08
C ASP A 75 -10.95 -12.13 0.56
N LEU A 76 -11.64 -13.11 -0.05
CA LEU A 76 -11.56 -13.33 -1.50
C LEU A 76 -12.28 -12.27 -2.35
N GLU A 77 -13.13 -11.48 -1.73
CA GLU A 77 -13.91 -10.43 -2.40
C GLU A 77 -13.25 -9.05 -2.32
N VAL A 78 -12.10 -8.93 -1.64
CA VAL A 78 -11.36 -7.68 -1.53
C VAL A 78 -9.99 -7.78 -2.20
N ALA A 79 -9.45 -6.65 -2.62
CA ALA A 79 -8.04 -6.49 -2.92
C ALA A 79 -7.41 -5.62 -1.83
N VAL A 80 -6.25 -6.02 -1.33
CA VAL A 80 -5.52 -5.28 -0.29
C VAL A 80 -4.20 -4.81 -0.86
N VAL A 81 -3.93 -3.51 -0.76
CA VAL A 81 -2.72 -2.88 -1.30
C VAL A 81 -1.69 -2.73 -0.19
N HIS A 82 -0.48 -3.21 -0.46
CA HIS A 82 0.65 -3.10 0.44
C HIS A 82 1.87 -2.53 -0.28
N LEU A 83 2.76 -1.90 0.47
CA LEU A 83 4.09 -1.48 0.00
C LEU A 83 4.08 -0.61 -1.27
N LEU A 84 3.02 0.17 -1.51
CA LEU A 84 3.00 1.09 -2.65
C LEU A 84 4.10 2.14 -2.49
N MET A 85 5.03 2.16 -3.45
CA MET A 85 6.09 3.16 -3.50
C MET A 85 6.32 3.63 -4.94
N ILE A 86 6.62 4.90 -5.07
CA ILE A 86 7.08 5.55 -6.31
C ILE A 86 8.42 6.20 -6.00
N LEU A 87 9.39 6.04 -6.88
CA LEU A 87 10.69 6.68 -6.77
C LEU A 87 10.55 8.21 -6.69
N PRO A 88 11.36 8.91 -5.88
CA PRO A 88 11.19 10.33 -5.58
C PRO A 88 11.13 11.23 -6.83
N GLU A 89 11.93 10.93 -7.84
CA GLU A 89 12.01 11.66 -9.10
C GLU A 89 10.74 11.58 -9.94
N TYR A 90 9.87 10.60 -9.68
CA TYR A 90 8.57 10.40 -10.37
C TYR A 90 7.38 10.80 -9.50
N GLN A 91 7.62 11.30 -8.28
CA GLN A 91 6.56 11.77 -7.40
C GLN A 91 6.07 13.17 -7.83
N GLY A 92 4.80 13.47 -7.51
CA GLY A 92 4.18 14.78 -7.83
C GLY A 92 3.64 14.91 -9.26
N GLY A 93 4.05 14.03 -10.19
CA GLY A 93 3.58 14.01 -11.58
C GLY A 93 2.31 13.19 -11.84
N GLY A 94 1.68 12.62 -10.80
CA GLY A 94 0.46 11.81 -10.97
C GLY A 94 0.69 10.30 -11.05
N ALA A 95 1.95 9.82 -11.02
CA ALA A 95 2.28 8.39 -11.12
C ALA A 95 1.55 7.52 -10.08
N ALA A 96 1.47 8.00 -8.83
CA ALA A 96 0.75 7.26 -7.78
C ALA A 96 -0.78 7.19 -8.05
N THR A 97 -1.38 8.26 -8.57
CA THR A 97 -2.80 8.27 -8.97
C THR A 97 -3.03 7.29 -10.13
N ALA A 98 -2.20 7.33 -11.17
CA ALA A 98 -2.27 6.39 -12.28
C ALA A 98 -2.10 4.92 -11.81
N THR A 99 -1.22 4.69 -10.83
CA THR A 99 -1.08 3.36 -10.21
C THR A 99 -2.36 2.93 -9.50
N LEU A 100 -3.02 3.82 -8.77
CA LEU A 100 -4.31 3.51 -8.14
C LEU A 100 -5.38 3.19 -9.19
N ASP A 101 -5.43 3.89 -10.33
CA ASP A 101 -6.34 3.57 -11.44
C ASP A 101 -6.14 2.14 -11.95
N GLU A 102 -4.90 1.70 -12.13
CA GLU A 102 -4.60 0.34 -12.57
C GLU A 102 -4.94 -0.70 -11.49
N ILE A 103 -4.71 -0.41 -10.22
CA ILE A 103 -5.11 -1.28 -9.10
C ILE A 103 -6.64 -1.45 -9.06
N ILE A 104 -7.39 -0.36 -9.23
CA ILE A 104 -8.86 -0.41 -9.28
C ILE A 104 -9.34 -1.23 -10.47
N LYS A 105 -8.76 -1.04 -11.67
CA LYS A 105 -9.07 -1.86 -12.86
C LYS A 105 -8.74 -3.35 -12.63
N LEU A 106 -7.57 -3.63 -12.05
CA LEU A 106 -7.17 -5.01 -11.72
C LEU A 106 -8.16 -5.66 -10.76
N ALA A 107 -8.53 -4.96 -9.70
CA ALA A 107 -9.49 -5.45 -8.70
C ALA A 107 -10.89 -5.67 -9.32
N ALA A 108 -11.37 -4.73 -10.12
CA ALA A 108 -12.64 -4.87 -10.84
C ALA A 108 -12.62 -6.06 -11.83
N GLY A 109 -11.53 -6.22 -12.57
CA GLY A 109 -11.34 -7.36 -13.49
C GLY A 109 -11.32 -8.72 -12.75
N LYS A 110 -10.87 -8.74 -11.50
CA LYS A 110 -10.93 -9.90 -10.60
C LYS A 110 -12.25 -9.99 -9.82
N LYS A 111 -13.27 -9.19 -10.17
CA LYS A 111 -14.58 -9.14 -9.53
C LYS A 111 -14.53 -8.91 -8.02
N LYS A 112 -13.60 -8.08 -7.58
CA LYS A 112 -13.54 -7.63 -6.18
C LYS A 112 -14.65 -6.62 -5.91
N ARG A 113 -15.08 -6.52 -4.66
CA ARG A 113 -16.10 -5.58 -4.20
C ARG A 113 -15.52 -4.31 -3.60
N ALA A 114 -14.28 -4.41 -3.10
CA ALA A 114 -13.58 -3.27 -2.55
C ALA A 114 -12.06 -3.41 -2.73
N VAL A 115 -11.39 -2.27 -2.72
CA VAL A 115 -9.94 -2.16 -2.52
C VAL A 115 -9.70 -1.56 -1.15
N ARG A 116 -8.87 -2.19 -0.34
CA ARG A 116 -8.50 -1.77 1.01
C ARG A 116 -7.01 -1.50 1.10
N LEU A 117 -6.64 -0.56 1.92
CA LEU A 117 -5.25 -0.26 2.24
C LEU A 117 -5.14 0.42 3.60
N ASP A 118 -3.94 0.47 4.12
CA ASP A 118 -3.60 1.25 5.30
C ASP A 118 -2.43 2.19 5.01
N ALA A 119 -2.33 3.20 5.82
CA ALA A 119 -1.18 4.09 5.88
C ALA A 119 -0.79 4.31 7.33
N ILE A 120 0.51 4.25 7.60
CA ILE A 120 1.02 4.65 8.90
C ILE A 120 0.66 6.12 9.19
N GLY A 121 0.28 6.44 10.43
CA GLY A 121 -0.20 7.76 10.82
C GLY A 121 0.74 8.92 10.47
N THR A 122 2.05 8.66 10.45
CA THR A 122 3.07 9.63 10.02
C THR A 122 3.12 9.87 8.52
N ASN A 123 2.54 8.99 7.69
CA ASN A 123 2.54 9.11 6.22
C ASN A 123 1.37 9.98 5.72
N VAL A 124 1.33 11.23 6.15
CA VAL A 124 0.32 12.21 5.73
C VAL A 124 0.22 12.38 4.21
N PRO A 125 1.33 12.36 3.43
CA PRO A 125 1.21 12.44 1.97
C PRO A 125 0.39 11.31 1.35
N ALA A 126 0.56 10.07 1.80
CA ALA A 126 -0.22 8.93 1.31
C ALA A 126 -1.70 9.04 1.71
N GLN A 127 -1.98 9.43 2.95
CA GLN A 127 -3.35 9.66 3.43
C GLN A 127 -4.09 10.66 2.54
N LYS A 128 -3.48 11.83 2.27
CA LYS A 128 -4.04 12.84 1.37
C LYS A 128 -4.24 12.34 -0.06
N LEU A 129 -3.33 11.50 -0.57
CA LEU A 129 -3.47 10.89 -1.88
C LEU A 129 -4.71 9.99 -1.92
N TYR A 130 -4.87 9.11 -0.94
CA TYR A 130 -6.00 8.17 -0.88
C TYR A 130 -7.33 8.88 -0.75
N GLU A 131 -7.43 9.85 0.15
CA GLU A 131 -8.63 10.66 0.34
C GLU A 131 -9.00 11.46 -0.93
N LYS A 132 -8.01 12.11 -1.56
CA LYS A 132 -8.23 12.84 -2.81
C LYS A 132 -8.63 11.92 -3.97
N TYR A 133 -8.15 10.68 -3.98
CA TYR A 133 -8.51 9.67 -4.98
C TYR A 133 -9.97 9.18 -4.81
N GLY A 134 -10.50 9.23 -3.61
CA GLY A 134 -11.86 8.79 -3.29
C GLY A 134 -11.94 7.61 -2.35
N PHE A 135 -10.82 7.19 -1.75
CA PHE A 135 -10.86 6.25 -0.64
C PHE A 135 -11.51 6.89 0.59
N VAL A 136 -12.32 6.13 1.28
CA VAL A 136 -12.99 6.53 2.51
C VAL A 136 -12.18 6.06 3.71
N ASN A 137 -11.90 6.96 4.65
CA ASN A 137 -11.30 6.62 5.94
C ASN A 137 -12.29 5.76 6.75
N CYS A 138 -11.87 4.57 7.14
CA CYS A 138 -12.67 3.60 7.89
C CYS A 138 -12.25 3.49 9.36
N GLY A 139 -11.30 4.30 9.81
CA GLY A 139 -10.84 4.36 11.19
C GLY A 139 -9.35 4.10 11.33
N THR A 140 -8.92 4.02 12.58
CA THR A 140 -7.52 3.80 12.96
C THR A 140 -7.39 2.58 13.87
N ALA A 141 -6.20 1.98 13.89
CA ALA A 141 -5.82 0.99 14.88
C ALA A 141 -4.35 1.20 15.29
N GLN A 142 -4.06 0.85 16.54
CA GLN A 142 -2.68 0.79 17.05
C GLN A 142 -2.16 -0.62 16.85
N GLU A 143 -0.93 -0.71 16.33
CA GLU A 143 -0.20 -1.96 16.18
C GLU A 143 1.16 -1.83 16.85
N TYR A 144 1.59 -2.88 17.53
CA TYR A 144 2.91 -2.93 18.13
C TYR A 144 3.89 -3.65 17.22
N TYR A 145 4.96 -2.96 16.86
CA TYR A 145 6.12 -3.53 16.17
C TYR A 145 7.36 -3.40 17.04
N GLU A 146 8.14 -4.47 17.12
CA GLU A 146 9.39 -4.47 17.89
C GLU A 146 10.37 -3.37 17.44
N SER A 147 10.32 -3.04 16.12
CA SER A 147 11.20 -2.05 15.52
C SER A 147 10.80 -0.59 15.72
N THR A 148 9.52 -0.32 16.00
CA THR A 148 8.95 1.05 16.05
C THR A 148 8.10 1.30 17.30
N GLY A 149 7.78 0.27 18.09
CA GLY A 149 6.85 0.36 19.22
C GLY A 149 5.41 0.45 18.76
N GLU A 150 4.56 1.08 19.59
CA GLU A 150 3.15 1.35 19.21
C GLU A 150 3.10 2.32 18.05
N THR A 151 2.41 1.91 17.00
CA THR A 151 2.33 2.63 15.73
C THR A 151 0.88 2.71 15.30
N GLU A 152 0.38 3.92 15.03
CA GLU A 152 -0.95 4.12 14.50
C GLU A 152 -0.99 3.90 13.00
N PHE A 153 -2.03 3.19 12.56
CA PHE A 153 -2.39 3.02 11.15
C PHE A 153 -3.78 3.58 10.90
N VAL A 154 -3.94 4.21 9.73
CA VAL A 154 -5.21 4.72 9.22
C VAL A 154 -5.65 3.83 8.07
N PHE A 155 -6.88 3.31 8.14
CA PHE A 155 -7.41 2.33 7.20
C PHE A 155 -8.38 2.98 6.22
N TYR A 156 -8.25 2.61 4.96
CA TYR A 156 -8.98 3.20 3.86
C TYR A 156 -9.63 2.13 2.99
N GLU A 157 -10.82 2.43 2.48
CA GLU A 157 -11.56 1.56 1.56
C GLU A 157 -12.06 2.34 0.35
N TYR A 158 -11.94 1.74 -0.83
CA TYR A 158 -12.56 2.17 -2.06
C TYR A 158 -13.58 1.10 -2.49
N ALA A 159 -14.87 1.44 -2.50
CA ALA A 159 -15.93 0.55 -2.96
C ALA A 159 -15.90 0.45 -4.49
N LEU A 160 -15.90 -0.77 -5.02
CA LEU A 160 -16.05 -1.02 -6.45
C LEU A 160 -17.54 -1.10 -6.78
N ALA A 161 -17.92 -0.56 -7.95
CA ALA A 161 -19.27 -0.71 -8.45
C ALA A 161 -19.56 -2.18 -8.80
N GLU A 162 -20.77 -2.65 -8.49
CA GLU A 162 -21.27 -3.97 -8.88
C GLU A 162 -21.42 -4.08 -10.41
#